data_c40971794766d5f3d022b4184b48ed5a
#
_entry.id   c40971794766d5f3d022b4184b48ed5a
#
_cell.length_a   1.000
_cell.length_b   1.000
_cell.length_c   1.000
_cell.angle_alpha   90.00
_cell.angle_beta   90.00
_cell.angle_gamma   90.00
#
_symmetry.space_group_name_H-M   'P 1'
#
loop_
_entity.id
_entity.type
_entity.pdbx_description
1 polymer ?
#
loop_
_entity_poly.entity_id
_entity_poly.type
_entity_poly.pdbx_seq_one_letter_code
_entity_poly.pdbx_strand_id
1 'polypeptide(L)' 'MRSAMTKVGSRIDERGSHAREGGRLLFRRELGGRWHIDGSPKDRLSLGISGRLVGTVIGDSLVAMEQFTPEV' A
#
# COMPACT_ATOMS: atom_id res chain seq x y z
N MET A 1 1.66 25.52 1.24
CA MET A 1 1.53 24.81 0.55
C MET A 1 0.86 23.81 0.82
N ARG A 2 0.43 23.26 0.30
CA ARG A 2 -0.25 22.36 0.49
C ARG A 2 0.30 21.19 0.36
N SER A 3 0.24 20.40 1.24
CA SER A 3 0.81 19.12 1.10
C SER A 3 0.19 18.42 -0.07
N ALA A 4 0.95 17.63 -0.71
CA ALA A 4 0.47 16.85 -1.82
C ALA A 4 -0.32 15.68 -1.25
N MET A 5 -1.54 15.95 -0.87
CA MET A 5 -2.39 14.87 -0.41
C MET A 5 -2.92 14.10 -1.59
N THR A 6 -2.81 12.80 -1.51
CA THR A 6 -3.32 11.93 -2.55
C THR A 6 -4.84 11.86 -2.41
N LYS A 7 -5.53 12.21 -3.47
CA LYS A 7 -6.98 12.27 -3.45
C LYS A 7 -7.59 10.88 -3.57
N VAL A 8 -8.74 10.71 -2.92
CA VAL A 8 -9.55 9.51 -3.11
C VAL A 8 -9.86 9.35 -4.60
N GLY A 9 -9.69 8.15 -5.09
CA GLY A 9 -9.88 7.84 -6.50
C GLY A 9 -8.60 7.86 -7.30
N SER A 10 -7.52 8.38 -6.73
CA SER A 10 -6.24 8.41 -7.43
C SER A 10 -5.60 7.05 -7.42
N ARG A 11 -4.93 6.72 -8.51
CA ARG A 11 -4.13 5.49 -8.55
C ARG A 11 -2.74 5.77 -8.02
N ILE A 12 -2.20 4.79 -7.32
CA ILE A 12 -0.82 4.87 -6.86
C ILE A 12 -0.03 3.72 -7.47
N ASP A 13 1.28 3.95 -7.59
CA ASP A 13 2.22 2.97 -8.08
C ASP A 13 3.50 3.27 -7.32
N GLU A 14 3.70 2.58 -6.22
CA GLU A 14 4.76 2.92 -5.28
C GLU A 14 5.54 1.69 -4.85
N ARG A 15 6.76 1.92 -4.45
CA ARG A 15 7.63 0.88 -3.92
C ARG A 15 7.61 0.90 -2.41
N GLY A 16 7.70 -0.25 -1.83
CA GLY A 16 7.73 -0.41 -0.40
C GLY A 16 7.59 -1.87 -0.02
N SER A 17 7.14 -2.12 1.18
CA SER A 17 6.98 -3.49 1.64
C SER A 17 5.73 -3.62 2.49
N HIS A 18 5.15 -4.81 2.46
CA HIS A 18 3.99 -5.08 3.31
C HIS A 18 4.44 -5.45 4.71
N ALA A 19 3.63 -5.06 5.68
CA ALA A 19 3.83 -5.39 7.07
C ALA A 19 2.47 -5.64 7.70
N ARG A 20 2.46 -6.30 8.83
CA ARG A 20 1.23 -6.54 9.56
C ARG A 20 1.34 -5.92 10.93
N GLU A 21 0.35 -5.11 11.30
CA GLU A 21 0.31 -4.46 12.59
C GLU A 21 -1.09 -4.64 13.17
N GLY A 22 -1.16 -5.23 14.36
CA GLY A 22 -2.45 -5.40 15.01
C GLY A 22 -3.46 -6.16 14.18
N GLY A 23 -3.01 -7.12 13.39
CA GLY A 23 -3.89 -7.89 12.52
C GLY A 23 -4.26 -7.19 11.22
N ARG A 24 -3.75 -6.00 11.02
CA ARG A 24 -4.04 -5.24 9.80
C ARG A 24 -2.86 -5.26 8.87
N LEU A 25 -3.15 -5.31 7.57
CA LEU A 25 -2.13 -5.28 6.55
C LEU A 25 -1.79 -3.84 6.20
N LEU A 26 -0.52 -3.52 6.22
CA LEU A 26 -0.03 -2.20 5.89
C LEU A 26 0.98 -2.29 4.77
N PHE A 27 1.14 -1.20 4.05
CA PHE A 27 2.20 -1.05 3.07
C PHE A 27 3.08 0.10 3.51
N ARG A 28 4.32 -0.20 3.85
CA ARG A 28 5.30 0.82 4.25
C ARG A 28 5.91 1.39 2.99
N ARG A 29 5.70 2.67 2.80
CA ARG A 29 6.16 3.35 1.60
C ARG A 29 7.66 3.62 1.69
N GLU A 30 8.34 3.39 0.60
CA GLU A 30 9.77 3.70 0.54
C GLU A 30 10.03 5.19 0.74
N LEU A 31 9.10 6.01 0.27
CA LEU A 31 9.21 7.46 0.40
C LEU A 31 8.87 7.97 1.79
N GLY A 32 8.41 7.11 2.65
CA GLY A 32 7.97 7.49 4.00
C GLY A 32 6.48 7.38 4.14
N GLY A 33 6.03 7.09 5.36
CA GLY A 33 4.62 6.92 5.63
C GLY A 33 4.16 5.52 5.29
N ARG A 34 2.86 5.33 5.38
CA ARG A 34 2.29 4.01 5.16
C ARG A 34 0.87 4.13 4.64
N TRP A 35 0.45 3.08 3.92
CA TRP A 35 -0.92 2.93 3.50
C TRP A 35 -1.55 1.78 4.26
N HIS A 36 -2.80 1.94 4.66
CA HIS A 36 -3.59 0.80 5.12
C HIS A 36 -4.16 0.12 3.88
N ILE A 37 -4.12 -1.19 3.87
CA ILE A 37 -4.59 -1.94 2.72
C ILE A 37 -5.99 -2.47 3.03
N ASP A 38 -6.94 -2.14 2.16
CA ASP A 38 -8.30 -2.60 2.31
C ASP A 38 -8.43 -4.03 1.78
N GLY A 39 -9.14 -4.84 2.52
CA GLY A 39 -9.40 -6.20 2.12
C GLY A 39 -8.32 -7.16 2.56
N SER A 40 -8.59 -8.42 2.35
CA SER A 40 -7.65 -9.48 2.63
C SER A 40 -7.21 -10.08 1.31
N PRO A 41 -5.95 -9.95 0.98
CA PRO A 41 -5.48 -10.57 -0.26
C PRO A 41 -5.67 -12.07 -0.17
N LYS A 42 -6.14 -12.65 -1.23
CA LYS A 42 -6.34 -14.09 -1.29
C LYS A 42 -5.03 -14.83 -1.36
N ASP A 43 -4.04 -14.19 -1.97
CA ASP A 43 -2.75 -14.81 -2.11
C ASP A 43 -1.90 -14.46 -0.90
N ARG A 44 -0.96 -15.34 -0.62
CA ARG A 44 -0.01 -15.07 0.42
C ARG A 44 0.88 -13.93 0.01
N LEU A 45 0.97 -12.95 0.89
CA LEU A 45 1.93 -11.89 0.68
C LEU A 45 3.16 -12.19 1.49
N SER A 46 4.30 -11.96 0.89
CA SER A 46 5.56 -12.11 1.59
C SER A 46 5.81 -10.84 2.37
N LEU A 47 5.50 -10.88 3.65
CA LEU A 47 5.69 -9.73 4.51
C LEU A 47 7.16 -9.39 4.61
N GLY A 48 7.44 -8.09 4.57
CA GLY A 48 8.82 -7.62 4.69
C GLY A 48 9.60 -7.62 3.39
N ILE A 49 9.04 -8.17 2.34
CA ILE A 49 9.70 -8.18 1.04
C ILE A 49 9.32 -6.94 0.28
N SER A 50 10.32 -6.28 -0.27
CA SER A 50 10.09 -5.07 -1.05
C SER A 50 9.43 -5.41 -2.38
N GLY A 51 8.63 -4.49 -2.86
CA GLY A 51 7.97 -4.67 -4.14
C GLY A 51 7.25 -3.42 -4.55
N ARG A 52 6.47 -3.54 -5.60
CA ARG A 52 5.72 -2.43 -6.16
C ARG A 52 4.24 -2.65 -5.92
N LEU A 53 3.59 -1.66 -5.34
CA LEU A 53 2.17 -1.67 -5.07
C LEU A 53 1.45 -0.80 -6.08
N VAL A 54 0.44 -1.36 -6.73
CA VAL A 54 -0.46 -0.59 -7.59
C VAL A 54 -1.86 -0.72 -7.00
N GLY A 55 -2.52 0.40 -6.85
CA GLY A 55 -3.86 0.40 -6.30
C GLY A 55 -4.53 1.75 -6.42
N THR A 56 -5.68 1.85 -5.79
CA THR A 56 -6.49 3.06 -5.83
C THR A 56 -6.73 3.55 -4.40
N VAL A 57 -6.56 4.84 -4.20
CA VAL A 57 -6.84 5.45 -2.90
C VAL A 57 -8.34 5.52 -2.70
N ILE A 58 -8.84 4.91 -1.64
CA ILE A 58 -10.27 4.86 -1.37
C ILE A 58 -10.66 5.55 -0.08
N GLY A 59 -9.68 6.06 0.65
CA GLY A 59 -9.95 6.77 1.89
C GLY A 59 -8.68 7.39 2.42
N ASP A 60 -8.76 7.93 3.63
CA ASP A 60 -7.62 8.57 4.26
C ASP A 60 -6.58 7.51 4.59
N SER A 61 -5.48 7.54 3.90
CA SER A 61 -4.39 6.55 4.04
C SER A 61 -4.86 5.12 3.79
N LEU A 62 -5.93 4.96 3.00
CA LEU A 62 -6.50 3.65 2.72
C LEU A 62 -6.46 3.38 1.23
N VAL A 63 -5.94 2.23 0.85
CA VAL A 63 -5.75 1.85 -0.55
C VAL A 63 -6.37 0.49 -0.81
N ALA A 64 -7.12 0.41 -1.90
CA ALA A 64 -7.57 -0.86 -2.42
C ALA A 64 -6.45 -1.37 -3.33
N MET A 65 -5.76 -2.40 -2.89
CA MET A 65 -4.64 -2.95 -3.64
C MET A 65 -5.14 -3.72 -4.84
N GLU A 66 -4.60 -3.41 -6.00
CA GLU A 66 -4.92 -4.11 -7.24
C GLU A 66 -3.86 -5.13 -7.57
N GLN A 67 -2.61 -4.78 -7.31
CA GLN A 67 -1.50 -5.65 -7.67
C GLN A 67 -0.30 -5.34 -6.80
N PHE A 68 0.42 -6.38 -6.41
CA PHE A 68 1.71 -6.21 -5.75
C PHE A 68 2.71 -7.14 -6.44
N THR A 69 3.79 -6.56 -6.91
CA THR A 69 4.84 -7.31 -7.60
C THR A 69 6.09 -7.29 -6.75
N PRO A 70 6.47 -8.43 -6.16
CA PRO A 70 7.70 -8.48 -5.37
C PRO A 70 8.90 -8.19 -6.25
N GLU A 71 9.86 -7.48 -5.68
CA GLU A 71 11.13 -7.22 -6.35
C GLU A 71 12.19 -8.05 -5.68
N VAL A 72 12.87 -8.83 -6.46
CA VAL A 72 13.86 -9.76 -5.96
C VAL A 72 15.24 -9.19 -6.18
#